data_c07a57c11bec996c667c69e9ec5e12dc
#
_entry.id   c07a57c11bec996c667c69e9ec5e12dc
#
_cell.length_a   1.000
_cell.length_b   1.000
_cell.length_c   1.000
_cell.angle_alpha   90.00
_cell.angle_beta   90.00
_cell.angle_gamma   90.00
#
_symmetry.space_group_name_H-M   'P 1'
#
loop_
_entity.id
_entity.type
_entity.pdbx_description
1 polymer ?
#
loop_
_entity_poly.entity_id
_entity_poly.type
_entity_poly.pdbx_seq_one_letter_code
_entity_poly.pdbx_strand_id
1 'polypeptide(L)'
;MNTNRNSVKRLTESAMLLAVAIVLELISKMFIPEQPFGGQLTFAAMLPIVLISYRHGMKWGFVTAFTYALLEMALGAKTVTAAFQPGYFGDGAMISNALIMCLMDYIVAYTALGLGGIFRNRFEKPTTALVSGSLVALGARYLAHTVSGYVLFSGWAEWYFTQDGFPAWGASLVESLSPEMLGLVYSLVYNGMYMIPEMIFTAIAATFLARSSEIVKRCD
;
A
#
# COMPACT_ATOMS: atom_id res chain seq x y z
N MET A 1 -29.42 11.50 -21.71
CA MET A 1 -28.88 10.19 -22.12
C MET A 1 -27.33 10.05 -22.01
N ASN A 2 -26.55 11.12 -22.14
CA ASN A 2 -25.07 11.02 -22.05
C ASN A 2 -24.53 10.71 -20.64
N THR A 3 -25.16 11.19 -19.57
CA THR A 3 -24.68 11.03 -18.20
C THR A 3 -24.63 9.57 -17.75
N ASN A 4 -25.65 8.78 -18.07
CA ASN A 4 -25.67 7.34 -17.74
C ASN A 4 -24.58 6.56 -18.48
N ARG A 5 -24.31 6.89 -19.74
CA ARG A 5 -23.27 6.21 -20.53
C ARG A 5 -21.88 6.47 -19.98
N ASN A 6 -21.58 7.70 -19.54
CA ASN A 6 -20.30 8.04 -18.94
C ASN A 6 -20.11 7.36 -17.56
N SER A 7 -21.20 7.27 -16.78
CA SER A 7 -21.15 6.57 -15.49
C SER A 7 -20.91 5.06 -15.64
N VAL A 8 -21.59 4.42 -16.59
CA VAL A 8 -21.38 2.98 -16.91
C VAL A 8 -19.95 2.75 -17.38
N LYS A 9 -19.45 3.57 -18.31
CA LYS A 9 -18.06 3.44 -18.81
C LYS A 9 -17.04 3.55 -17.67
N ARG A 10 -17.19 4.55 -16.79
CA ARG A 10 -16.32 4.75 -15.64
C ARG A 10 -16.33 3.56 -14.69
N LEU A 11 -17.54 3.03 -14.39
CA LEU A 11 -17.68 1.86 -13.52
C LEU A 11 -17.04 0.62 -14.13
N THR A 12 -17.30 0.34 -15.42
CA THR A 12 -16.71 -0.81 -16.13
C THR A 12 -15.18 -0.73 -16.17
N GLU A 13 -14.64 0.44 -16.50
CA GLU A 13 -13.19 0.66 -16.52
C GLU A 13 -12.57 0.47 -15.14
N SER A 14 -13.21 1.00 -14.08
CA SER A 14 -12.72 0.82 -12.71
C SER A 14 -12.77 -0.65 -12.29
N ALA A 15 -13.82 -1.38 -12.62
CA ALA A 15 -13.93 -2.80 -12.33
C ALA A 15 -12.84 -3.63 -13.04
N MET A 16 -12.54 -3.32 -14.30
CA MET A 16 -11.47 -3.97 -15.05
C MET A 16 -10.10 -3.69 -14.44
N LEU A 17 -9.81 -2.44 -14.06
CA LEU A 17 -8.54 -2.06 -13.46
C LEU A 17 -8.39 -2.64 -12.03
N LEU A 18 -9.48 -2.73 -11.26
CA LEU A 18 -9.50 -3.46 -9.99
C LEU A 18 -9.16 -4.94 -10.20
N ALA A 19 -9.75 -5.59 -11.20
CA ALA A 19 -9.45 -6.98 -11.52
C ALA A 19 -7.96 -7.16 -11.91
N VAL A 20 -7.40 -6.23 -12.70
CA VAL A 20 -5.97 -6.24 -13.05
C VAL A 20 -5.11 -6.09 -11.80
N ALA A 21 -5.46 -5.19 -10.87
CA ALA A 21 -4.74 -5.03 -9.61
C ALA A 21 -4.71 -6.35 -8.80
N ILE A 22 -5.86 -7.00 -8.64
CA ILE A 22 -5.97 -8.30 -7.94
C ILE A 22 -5.14 -9.39 -8.64
N VAL A 23 -5.17 -9.46 -9.97
CA VAL A 23 -4.36 -10.45 -10.71
C VAL A 23 -2.87 -10.20 -10.51
N LEU A 24 -2.41 -8.95 -10.56
CA LEU A 24 -1.01 -8.59 -10.29
C LEU A 24 -0.60 -8.93 -8.85
N GLU A 25 -1.49 -8.70 -7.89
CA GLU A 25 -1.29 -9.09 -6.49
C GLU A 25 -1.12 -10.61 -6.35
N LEU A 26 -2.05 -11.40 -6.93
CA LEU A 26 -1.99 -12.87 -6.90
C LEU A 26 -0.72 -13.41 -7.57
N ILE A 27 -0.36 -12.85 -8.73
CA ILE A 27 0.90 -13.21 -9.40
C ILE A 27 2.10 -12.89 -8.52
N SER A 28 2.12 -11.71 -7.88
CA SER A 28 3.21 -11.31 -6.98
C SER A 28 3.35 -12.29 -5.82
N LYS A 29 2.24 -12.74 -5.22
CA LYS A 29 2.22 -13.73 -4.12
C LYS A 29 2.79 -15.10 -4.52
N MET A 30 2.78 -15.45 -5.79
CA MET A 30 3.38 -16.69 -6.27
C MET A 30 4.91 -16.66 -6.30
N PHE A 31 5.51 -15.48 -6.47
CA PHE A 31 6.95 -15.33 -6.68
C PHE A 31 7.67 -14.64 -5.53
N ILE A 32 6.98 -13.83 -4.75
CA ILE A 32 7.57 -13.01 -3.69
C ILE A 32 6.96 -13.43 -2.35
N PRO A 33 7.78 -13.86 -1.37
CA PRO A 33 7.26 -14.25 -0.06
C PRO A 33 6.71 -13.05 0.71
N GLU A 34 5.66 -13.29 1.47
CA GLU A 34 5.11 -12.34 2.43
C GLU A 34 6.01 -12.24 3.66
N GLN A 35 6.10 -11.06 4.25
CA GLN A 35 6.84 -10.83 5.49
C GLN A 35 6.11 -11.42 6.71
N PRO A 36 6.80 -11.68 7.84
CA PRO A 36 6.23 -12.42 8.99
C PRO A 36 4.91 -11.85 9.55
N PHE A 37 4.77 -10.52 9.60
CA PHE A 37 3.56 -9.86 10.08
C PHE A 37 2.70 -9.24 8.97
N GLY A 38 2.86 -9.74 7.75
CA GLY A 38 2.23 -9.17 6.56
C GLY A 38 3.13 -8.16 5.85
N GLY A 39 2.62 -7.62 4.77
CA GLY A 39 3.39 -6.76 3.88
C GLY A 39 4.16 -7.56 2.83
N GLN A 40 3.99 -7.16 1.61
CA GLN A 40 4.59 -7.84 0.45
C GLN A 40 4.88 -6.83 -0.65
N LEU A 41 6.02 -7.03 -1.31
CA LEU A 41 6.32 -6.36 -2.57
C LEU A 41 5.43 -6.92 -3.68
N THR A 42 4.90 -6.06 -4.53
CA THR A 42 4.12 -6.48 -5.69
C THR A 42 4.73 -6.00 -7.01
N PHE A 43 4.29 -6.57 -8.11
CA PHE A 43 4.63 -6.12 -9.47
C PHE A 43 3.75 -4.93 -9.87
N ALA A 44 3.86 -3.81 -9.13
CA ALA A 44 3.08 -2.59 -9.33
C ALA A 44 1.55 -2.81 -9.29
N ALA A 45 1.06 -3.72 -8.44
CA ALA A 45 -0.37 -4.06 -8.33
C ALA A 45 -1.25 -2.85 -7.96
N MET A 46 -0.67 -1.83 -7.33
CA MET A 46 -1.40 -0.61 -6.94
C MET A 46 -1.52 0.42 -8.05
N LEU A 47 -0.71 0.31 -9.12
CA LEU A 47 -0.73 1.26 -10.22
C LEU A 47 -2.09 1.35 -10.94
N PRO A 48 -2.85 0.25 -11.18
CA PRO A 48 -4.19 0.34 -11.73
C PRO A 48 -5.13 1.21 -10.88
N ILE A 49 -5.02 1.17 -9.55
CA ILE A 49 -5.85 1.96 -8.63
C ILE A 49 -5.47 3.45 -8.71
N VAL A 50 -4.18 3.74 -8.71
CA VAL A 50 -3.65 5.10 -8.94
C VAL A 50 -4.11 5.62 -10.30
N LEU A 51 -4.08 4.79 -11.35
CA LEU A 51 -4.53 5.17 -12.69
C LEU A 51 -6.03 5.52 -12.72
N ILE A 52 -6.89 4.81 -11.98
CA ILE A 52 -8.31 5.17 -11.84
C ILE A 52 -8.44 6.58 -11.26
N SER A 53 -7.71 6.87 -10.18
CA SER A 53 -7.70 8.21 -9.57
C SER A 53 -7.20 9.29 -10.52
N TYR A 54 -6.14 9.00 -11.27
CA TYR A 54 -5.61 9.90 -12.28
C TYR A 54 -6.63 10.17 -13.41
N ARG A 55 -7.29 9.14 -13.94
CA ARG A 55 -8.22 9.26 -15.07
C ARG A 55 -9.54 9.91 -14.68
N HIS A 56 -10.13 9.49 -13.57
CA HIS A 56 -11.49 9.87 -13.16
C HIS A 56 -11.53 10.89 -12.01
N GLY A 57 -10.37 11.33 -11.51
CA GLY A 57 -10.24 12.28 -10.41
C GLY A 57 -10.27 11.64 -9.02
N MET A 58 -9.72 12.35 -8.03
CA MET A 58 -9.49 11.82 -6.68
C MET A 58 -10.77 11.36 -5.97
N LYS A 59 -11.91 12.05 -6.13
CA LYS A 59 -13.17 11.64 -5.47
C LYS A 59 -13.55 10.21 -5.85
N TRP A 60 -13.48 9.88 -7.14
CA TRP A 60 -13.73 8.53 -7.64
C TRP A 60 -12.57 7.58 -7.27
N GLY A 61 -11.35 8.08 -7.32
CA GLY A 61 -10.16 7.39 -6.88
C GLY A 61 -10.27 6.88 -5.45
N PHE A 62 -10.73 7.71 -4.51
CA PHE A 62 -10.95 7.29 -3.11
C PHE A 62 -12.02 6.20 -2.98
N VAL A 63 -13.13 6.30 -3.71
CA VAL A 63 -14.17 5.27 -3.69
C VAL A 63 -13.63 3.92 -4.17
N THR A 64 -12.90 3.92 -5.29
CA THR A 64 -12.32 2.69 -5.84
C THR A 64 -11.16 2.16 -5.01
N ALA A 65 -10.34 3.04 -4.44
CA ALA A 65 -9.27 2.67 -3.52
C ALA A 65 -9.82 2.07 -2.21
N PHE A 66 -10.92 2.59 -1.68
CA PHE A 66 -11.62 2.00 -0.55
C PHE A 66 -12.20 0.60 -0.90
N THR A 67 -12.77 0.45 -2.09
CA THR A 67 -13.23 -0.87 -2.56
C THR A 67 -12.05 -1.85 -2.65
N TYR A 68 -10.91 -1.39 -3.17
CA TYR A 68 -9.69 -2.19 -3.22
C TYR A 68 -9.18 -2.55 -1.82
N ALA A 69 -9.24 -1.62 -0.85
CA ALA A 69 -8.90 -1.88 0.55
C ALA A 69 -9.71 -3.04 1.16
N LEU A 70 -11.00 -3.11 0.87
CA LEU A 70 -11.86 -4.22 1.32
C LEU A 70 -11.49 -5.55 0.64
N LEU A 71 -11.15 -5.52 -0.63
CA LEU A 71 -10.68 -6.70 -1.36
C LEU A 71 -9.34 -7.20 -0.82
N GLU A 72 -8.39 -6.29 -0.55
CA GLU A 72 -7.09 -6.62 0.05
C GLU A 72 -7.24 -7.20 1.47
N MET A 73 -8.15 -6.65 2.27
CA MET A 73 -8.46 -7.22 3.58
C MET A 73 -9.03 -8.65 3.47
N ALA A 74 -9.85 -8.92 2.46
CA ALA A 74 -10.36 -10.27 2.19
C ALA A 74 -9.27 -11.21 1.68
N LEU A 75 -8.38 -10.74 0.80
CA LEU A 75 -7.23 -11.51 0.30
C LEU A 75 -6.19 -11.78 1.41
N GLY A 76 -6.04 -10.85 2.36
CA GLY A 76 -5.21 -10.96 3.55
C GLY A 76 -5.90 -11.63 4.74
N ALA A 77 -7.01 -12.36 4.53
CA ALA A 77 -7.81 -12.96 5.61
C ALA A 77 -6.99 -13.82 6.58
N LYS A 78 -5.92 -14.46 6.12
CA LYS A 78 -4.98 -15.22 6.97
C LYS A 78 -4.34 -14.31 8.02
N THR A 79 -3.76 -13.19 7.61
CA THR A 79 -3.14 -12.19 8.49
C THR A 79 -4.17 -11.51 9.39
N VAL A 80 -5.33 -11.15 8.82
CA VAL A 80 -6.45 -10.59 9.58
C VAL A 80 -6.91 -11.55 10.69
N THR A 81 -7.12 -12.83 10.38
CA THR A 81 -7.52 -13.81 11.38
C THR A 81 -6.43 -14.09 12.41
N ALA A 82 -5.16 -14.09 12.01
CA ALA A 82 -4.03 -14.24 12.92
C ALA A 82 -3.96 -13.08 13.94
N ALA A 83 -4.29 -11.86 13.53
CA ALA A 83 -4.31 -10.69 14.42
C ALA A 83 -5.29 -10.82 15.60
N PHE A 84 -6.33 -11.66 15.48
CA PHE A 84 -7.26 -11.97 16.55
C PHE A 84 -6.82 -13.16 17.41
N GLN A 85 -5.60 -13.66 17.25
CA GLN A 85 -5.06 -14.72 18.09
C GLN A 85 -4.22 -14.17 19.25
N PRO A 86 -4.22 -14.82 20.41
CA PRO A 86 -3.36 -14.43 21.53
C PRO A 86 -1.88 -14.37 21.14
N GLY A 87 -1.18 -13.35 21.60
CA GLY A 87 0.27 -13.19 21.40
C GLY A 87 0.69 -12.60 20.04
N TYR A 88 -0.23 -12.35 19.11
CA TYR A 88 0.11 -11.76 17.80
C TYR A 88 0.75 -10.36 17.94
N PHE A 89 0.27 -9.56 18.88
CA PHE A 89 0.82 -8.25 19.23
C PHE A 89 1.65 -8.26 20.52
N GLY A 90 2.09 -9.42 20.99
CA GLY A 90 2.69 -9.58 22.31
C GLY A 90 1.63 -9.56 23.41
N ASP A 91 1.93 -8.89 24.54
CA ASP A 91 1.05 -8.83 25.72
C ASP A 91 -0.06 -7.77 25.63
N GLY A 92 -0.31 -7.22 24.45
CA GLY A 92 -1.25 -6.12 24.24
C GLY A 92 -2.72 -6.55 24.18
N ALA A 93 -3.61 -5.54 24.15
CA ALA A 93 -5.07 -5.71 24.03
C ALA A 93 -5.45 -6.23 22.62
N MET A 94 -5.53 -7.54 22.48
CA MET A 94 -5.71 -8.29 21.24
C MET A 94 -6.80 -7.74 20.31
N ILE A 95 -8.03 -7.58 20.78
CA ILE A 95 -9.17 -7.19 19.93
C ILE A 95 -9.03 -5.75 19.44
N SER A 96 -8.65 -4.80 20.31
CA SER A 96 -8.47 -3.39 19.90
C SER A 96 -7.31 -3.25 18.93
N ASN A 97 -6.20 -3.95 19.16
CA ASN A 97 -5.05 -3.91 18.26
C ASN A 97 -5.36 -4.53 16.90
N ALA A 98 -6.10 -5.64 16.85
CA ALA A 98 -6.57 -6.22 15.60
C ALA A 98 -7.48 -5.27 14.82
N LEU A 99 -8.40 -4.58 15.49
CA LEU A 99 -9.26 -3.57 14.84
C LEU A 99 -8.47 -2.37 14.34
N ILE A 100 -7.48 -1.88 15.12
CA ILE A 100 -6.58 -0.80 14.69
C ILE A 100 -5.77 -1.25 13.48
N MET A 101 -5.23 -2.47 13.47
CA MET A 101 -4.53 -3.03 12.32
C MET A 101 -5.43 -3.08 11.08
N CYS A 102 -6.64 -3.60 11.20
CA CYS A 102 -7.59 -3.63 10.07
C CYS A 102 -7.87 -2.22 9.55
N LEU A 103 -8.04 -1.24 10.43
CA LEU A 103 -8.29 0.14 10.06
C LEU A 103 -7.06 0.77 9.38
N MET A 104 -5.88 0.68 10.01
CA MET A 104 -4.68 1.38 9.55
C MET A 104 -4.03 0.70 8.35
N ASP A 105 -3.80 -0.63 8.43
CA ASP A 105 -3.03 -1.35 7.41
C ASP A 105 -3.85 -1.73 6.18
N TYR A 106 -5.18 -1.85 6.31
CA TYR A 106 -6.03 -2.09 5.15
C TYR A 106 -6.81 -0.82 4.76
N ILE A 107 -7.70 -0.31 5.60
CA ILE A 107 -8.61 0.75 5.17
C ILE A 107 -7.86 2.05 4.87
N VAL A 108 -7.08 2.58 5.82
CA VAL A 108 -6.37 3.86 5.63
C VAL A 108 -5.27 3.73 4.58
N ALA A 109 -4.42 2.70 4.70
CA ALA A 109 -3.27 2.53 3.83
C ALA A 109 -3.66 2.36 2.36
N TYR A 110 -4.61 1.48 2.06
CA TYR A 110 -5.02 1.27 0.66
C TYR A 110 -5.94 2.37 0.13
N THR A 111 -6.79 2.99 0.96
CA THR A 111 -7.61 4.14 0.53
C THR A 111 -6.74 5.34 0.13
N ALA A 112 -5.55 5.50 0.73
CA ALA A 112 -4.58 6.52 0.35
C ALA A 112 -4.17 6.48 -1.13
N LEU A 113 -4.33 5.33 -1.82
CA LEU A 113 -4.09 5.22 -3.26
C LEU A 113 -4.99 6.14 -4.08
N GLY A 114 -6.13 6.58 -3.52
CA GLY A 114 -6.99 7.62 -4.09
C GLY A 114 -6.28 8.96 -4.31
N LEU A 115 -5.17 9.24 -3.61
CA LEU A 115 -4.32 10.41 -3.84
C LEU A 115 -3.60 10.39 -5.20
N GLY A 116 -3.56 9.27 -5.89
CA GLY A 116 -2.84 9.12 -7.16
C GLY A 116 -3.19 10.14 -8.24
N GLY A 117 -4.40 10.71 -8.18
CA GLY A 117 -4.86 11.76 -9.10
C GLY A 117 -4.52 13.19 -8.69
N ILE A 118 -3.76 13.42 -7.60
CA ILE A 118 -3.54 14.76 -7.02
C ILE A 118 -2.88 15.74 -8.01
N PHE A 119 -2.04 15.23 -8.89
CA PHE A 119 -1.33 16.03 -9.89
C PHE A 119 -1.92 15.97 -11.30
N ARG A 120 -3.10 15.33 -11.49
CA ARG A 120 -3.69 15.15 -12.83
C ARG A 120 -3.86 16.44 -13.63
N ASN A 121 -4.08 17.56 -12.96
CA ASN A 121 -4.30 18.88 -13.56
C ASN A 121 -3.17 19.88 -13.26
N ARG A 122 -2.07 19.43 -12.62
CA ARG A 122 -0.96 20.30 -12.21
C ARG A 122 0.21 20.24 -13.17
N PHE A 123 0.43 19.09 -13.83
CA PHE A 123 1.52 18.90 -14.77
C PHE A 123 0.98 18.73 -16.19
N GLU A 124 1.64 19.34 -17.15
CA GLU A 124 1.31 19.20 -18.57
C GLU A 124 1.63 17.78 -19.08
N LYS A 125 2.79 17.24 -18.64
CA LYS A 125 3.24 15.90 -19.03
C LYS A 125 2.49 14.83 -18.22
N PRO A 126 1.71 13.94 -18.88
CA PRO A 126 1.01 12.85 -18.20
C PRO A 126 1.95 11.96 -17.38
N THR A 127 3.16 11.70 -17.89
CA THR A 127 4.17 10.90 -17.18
C THR A 127 4.53 11.50 -15.84
N THR A 128 4.87 12.81 -15.80
CA THR A 128 5.21 13.49 -14.55
C THR A 128 4.04 13.46 -13.58
N ALA A 129 2.81 13.72 -14.07
CA ALA A 129 1.62 13.72 -13.23
C ALA A 129 1.34 12.33 -12.62
N LEU A 130 1.39 11.28 -13.44
CA LEU A 130 1.10 9.91 -12.99
C LEU A 130 2.19 9.39 -12.03
N VAL A 131 3.47 9.57 -12.36
CA VAL A 131 4.60 9.13 -11.51
C VAL A 131 4.57 9.86 -10.17
N SER A 132 4.47 11.19 -10.17
CA SER A 132 4.42 11.97 -8.93
C SER A 132 3.18 11.63 -8.08
N GLY A 133 2.03 11.43 -8.73
CA GLY A 133 0.81 10.99 -8.06
C GLY A 133 0.96 9.61 -7.43
N SER A 134 1.59 8.66 -8.12
CA SER A 134 1.91 7.33 -7.60
C SER A 134 2.80 7.41 -6.37
N LEU A 135 3.87 8.21 -6.43
CA LEU A 135 4.81 8.36 -5.31
C LEU A 135 4.14 8.98 -4.07
N VAL A 136 3.25 9.98 -4.26
CA VAL A 136 2.49 10.56 -3.14
C VAL A 136 1.53 9.54 -2.55
N ALA A 137 0.80 8.82 -3.37
CA ALA A 137 -0.17 7.81 -2.92
C ALA A 137 0.51 6.67 -2.14
N LEU A 138 1.59 6.12 -2.69
CA LEU A 138 2.38 5.06 -2.05
C LEU A 138 3.16 5.58 -0.83
N GLY A 139 3.65 6.82 -0.85
CA GLY A 139 4.26 7.46 0.30
C GLY A 139 3.27 7.62 1.47
N ALA A 140 2.04 8.04 1.18
CA ALA A 140 0.97 8.11 2.18
C ALA A 140 0.62 6.72 2.75
N ARG A 141 0.59 5.68 1.89
CA ARG A 141 0.43 4.30 2.33
C ARG A 141 1.59 3.85 3.23
N TYR A 142 2.84 4.13 2.84
CA TYR A 142 4.02 3.83 3.65
C TYR A 142 3.96 4.49 5.03
N LEU A 143 3.53 5.76 5.09
CA LEU A 143 3.33 6.46 6.36
C LEU A 143 2.25 5.78 7.23
N ALA A 144 1.12 5.37 6.64
CA ALA A 144 0.07 4.66 7.38
C ALA A 144 0.59 3.35 7.98
N HIS A 145 1.32 2.55 7.19
CA HIS A 145 1.96 1.31 7.68
C HIS A 145 3.04 1.59 8.73
N THR A 146 3.81 2.68 8.59
CA THR A 146 4.84 3.05 9.58
C THR A 146 4.19 3.44 10.92
N VAL A 147 3.10 4.20 10.89
CA VAL A 147 2.35 4.54 12.12
C VAL A 147 1.76 3.29 12.76
N SER A 148 1.12 2.43 11.98
CA SER A 148 0.57 1.15 12.44
C SER A 148 1.66 0.25 13.04
N GLY A 149 2.76 0.08 12.33
CA GLY A 149 3.90 -0.73 12.76
C GLY A 149 4.51 -0.25 14.08
N TYR A 150 4.66 1.07 14.22
CA TYR A 150 5.14 1.66 15.48
C TYR A 150 4.17 1.41 16.64
N VAL A 151 2.87 1.64 16.42
CA VAL A 151 1.87 1.54 17.50
C VAL A 151 1.62 0.08 17.91
N LEU A 152 1.59 -0.84 16.94
CA LEU A 152 1.14 -2.21 17.16
C LEU A 152 2.27 -3.23 17.29
N PHE A 153 3.41 -2.99 16.65
CA PHE A 153 4.45 -4.01 16.47
C PHE A 153 5.82 -3.59 17.03
N SER A 154 5.93 -2.44 17.69
CA SER A 154 7.21 -1.97 18.27
C SER A 154 7.81 -2.98 19.26
N GLY A 155 6.99 -3.76 19.96
CA GLY A 155 7.45 -4.82 20.85
C GLY A 155 8.25 -5.95 20.17
N TRP A 156 8.16 -6.08 18.85
CA TRP A 156 8.92 -7.05 18.06
C TRP A 156 10.25 -6.51 17.51
N ALA A 157 10.58 -5.24 17.80
CA ALA A 157 11.75 -4.57 17.24
C ALA A 157 13.07 -5.24 17.59
N GLU A 158 13.27 -5.62 18.86
CA GLU A 158 14.48 -6.31 19.33
C GLU A 158 14.63 -7.66 18.62
N TRP A 159 13.58 -8.50 18.66
CA TRP A 159 13.56 -9.77 17.94
C TRP A 159 13.89 -9.60 16.45
N TYR A 160 13.29 -8.61 15.79
CA TYR A 160 13.51 -8.38 14.37
C TYR A 160 14.96 -8.08 14.03
N PHE A 161 15.61 -7.22 14.82
CA PHE A 161 16.99 -6.80 14.56
C PHE A 161 18.05 -7.81 15.04
N THR A 162 17.68 -8.79 15.89
CA THR A 162 18.60 -9.80 16.42
C THR A 162 18.36 -11.21 15.90
N GLN A 163 17.39 -11.40 14.99
CA GLN A 163 17.12 -12.71 14.42
C GLN A 163 18.30 -13.24 13.58
N ASP A 164 18.43 -14.56 13.49
CA ASP A 164 19.47 -15.22 12.72
C ASP A 164 19.49 -14.74 11.26
N GLY A 165 20.68 -14.36 10.79
CA GLY A 165 20.87 -13.84 9.43
C GLY A 165 20.62 -12.34 9.27
N PHE A 166 20.18 -11.63 10.31
CA PHE A 166 20.10 -10.18 10.25
C PHE A 166 21.52 -9.56 10.26
N PRO A 167 21.79 -8.48 9.49
CA PRO A 167 23.11 -7.84 9.48
C PRO A 167 23.53 -7.34 10.87
N ALA A 168 24.84 -7.37 11.15
CA ALA A 168 25.41 -7.02 12.46
C ALA A 168 25.01 -5.62 12.99
N TRP A 169 24.66 -4.68 12.10
CA TRP A 169 24.19 -3.35 12.52
C TRP A 169 22.85 -3.41 13.30
N GLY A 170 22.08 -4.47 13.15
CA GLY A 170 20.84 -4.65 13.91
C GLY A 170 21.08 -4.71 15.42
N ALA A 171 22.04 -5.53 15.86
CA ALA A 171 22.42 -5.60 17.28
C ALA A 171 22.90 -4.25 17.82
N SER A 172 23.69 -3.51 17.02
CA SER A 172 24.13 -2.16 17.40
C SER A 172 22.98 -1.17 17.58
N LEU A 173 21.88 -1.28 16.82
CA LEU A 173 20.68 -0.46 17.03
C LEU A 173 20.00 -0.81 18.35
N VAL A 174 19.88 -2.10 18.68
CA VAL A 174 19.27 -2.54 19.94
C VAL A 174 20.06 -2.02 21.17
N GLU A 175 21.40 -2.03 21.10
CA GLU A 175 22.26 -1.54 22.17
C GLU A 175 22.26 -0.01 22.30
N SER A 176 22.04 0.73 21.20
CA SER A 176 22.26 2.18 21.16
C SER A 176 20.98 3.02 21.26
N LEU A 177 19.81 2.46 20.94
CA LEU A 177 18.56 3.21 20.88
C LEU A 177 17.66 2.95 22.10
N SER A 178 16.87 3.97 22.49
CA SER A 178 15.78 3.74 23.44
C SER A 178 14.70 2.84 22.80
N PRO A 179 13.88 2.14 23.63
CA PRO A 179 12.82 1.27 23.12
C PRO A 179 11.88 1.96 22.12
N GLU A 180 11.53 3.24 22.37
CA GLU A 180 10.65 4.02 21.52
C GLU A 180 11.31 4.30 20.16
N MET A 181 12.59 4.70 20.16
CA MET A 181 13.35 4.96 18.95
C MET A 181 13.60 3.66 18.16
N LEU A 182 13.88 2.57 18.86
CA LEU A 182 14.06 1.26 18.25
C LEU A 182 12.76 0.81 17.56
N GLY A 183 11.61 0.98 18.22
CA GLY A 183 10.29 0.68 17.63
C GLY A 183 9.99 1.52 16.39
N LEU A 184 10.34 2.81 16.38
CA LEU A 184 10.18 3.68 15.21
C LEU A 184 11.09 3.24 14.06
N VAL A 185 12.37 2.97 14.34
CA VAL A 185 13.35 2.50 13.35
C VAL A 185 12.91 1.13 12.79
N TYR A 186 12.45 0.23 13.64
CA TYR A 186 11.87 -1.04 13.23
C TYR A 186 10.73 -0.84 12.22
N SER A 187 9.76 0.00 12.56
CA SER A 187 8.62 0.20 11.68
C SER A 187 9.00 0.83 10.34
N LEU A 188 9.94 1.79 10.35
CA LEU A 188 10.47 2.38 9.11
C LEU A 188 11.21 1.34 8.26
N VAL A 189 12.09 0.55 8.85
CA VAL A 189 12.88 -0.45 8.13
C VAL A 189 11.98 -1.57 7.61
N TYR A 190 11.15 -2.15 8.47
CA TYR A 190 10.26 -3.25 8.12
C TYR A 190 9.34 -2.89 6.95
N ASN A 191 8.62 -1.78 7.06
CA ASN A 191 7.72 -1.34 5.99
C ASN A 191 8.49 -0.82 4.77
N GLY A 192 9.67 -0.22 4.96
CA GLY A 192 10.54 0.24 3.88
C GLY A 192 11.04 -0.89 2.98
N MET A 193 11.26 -2.08 3.52
CA MET A 193 11.76 -3.22 2.75
C MET A 193 10.85 -3.64 1.60
N TYR A 194 9.55 -3.47 1.72
CA TYR A 194 8.63 -3.76 0.61
C TYR A 194 8.06 -2.49 -0.04
N MET A 195 7.84 -1.41 0.72
CA MET A 195 7.25 -0.19 0.17
C MET A 195 8.20 0.62 -0.72
N ILE A 196 9.50 0.68 -0.38
CA ILE A 196 10.48 1.41 -1.21
C ILE A 196 10.66 0.73 -2.57
N PRO A 197 10.91 -0.58 -2.67
CA PRO A 197 10.90 -1.28 -3.96
C PRO A 197 9.56 -1.16 -4.71
N GLU A 198 8.42 -1.24 -4.01
CA GLU A 198 7.09 -1.06 -4.61
C GLU A 198 6.94 0.33 -5.27
N MET A 199 7.42 1.39 -4.60
CA MET A 199 7.42 2.75 -5.16
C MET A 199 8.29 2.83 -6.42
N ILE A 200 9.44 2.17 -6.43
CA ILE A 200 10.35 2.14 -7.59
C ILE A 200 9.70 1.39 -8.76
N PHE A 201 9.20 0.18 -8.53
CA PHE A 201 8.52 -0.61 -9.57
C PHE A 201 7.30 0.11 -10.12
N THR A 202 6.50 0.72 -9.25
CA THR A 202 5.32 1.49 -9.66
C THR A 202 5.71 2.72 -10.48
N ALA A 203 6.76 3.46 -10.10
CA ALA A 203 7.24 4.61 -10.85
C ALA A 203 7.75 4.23 -12.24
N ILE A 204 8.48 3.12 -12.35
CA ILE A 204 8.94 2.56 -13.63
C ILE A 204 7.73 2.17 -14.49
N ALA A 205 6.80 1.38 -13.96
CA ALA A 205 5.61 0.95 -14.67
C ALA A 205 4.73 2.14 -15.10
N ALA A 206 4.54 3.14 -14.24
CA ALA A 206 3.82 4.37 -14.54
C ALA A 206 4.48 5.15 -15.69
N THR A 207 5.81 5.19 -15.74
CA THR A 207 6.55 5.83 -16.83
C THR A 207 6.31 5.14 -18.17
N PHE A 208 6.27 3.81 -18.19
CA PHE A 208 5.96 3.05 -19.41
C PHE A 208 4.49 3.20 -19.83
N LEU A 209 3.54 3.09 -18.90
CA LEU A 209 2.11 3.26 -19.19
C LEU A 209 1.79 4.65 -19.70
N ALA A 210 2.46 5.67 -19.19
CA ALA A 210 2.24 7.05 -19.60
C ALA A 210 2.69 7.38 -21.04
N ARG A 211 3.39 6.47 -21.72
CA ARG A 211 3.70 6.60 -23.14
C ARG A 211 2.48 6.36 -24.03
N SER A 212 1.46 5.66 -23.53
CA SER A 212 0.21 5.43 -24.26
C SER A 212 -0.80 6.53 -23.93
N SER A 213 -1.09 7.38 -24.93
CA SER A 213 -2.09 8.47 -24.77
C SER A 213 -3.47 7.94 -24.43
N GLU A 214 -3.85 6.76 -24.91
CA GLU A 214 -5.16 6.15 -24.62
C GLU A 214 -5.28 5.71 -23.16
N ILE A 215 -4.19 5.15 -22.59
CA ILE A 215 -4.20 4.69 -21.21
C ILE A 215 -4.27 5.88 -20.24
N VAL A 216 -3.53 6.95 -20.49
CA VAL A 216 -3.48 8.14 -19.60
C VAL A 216 -4.47 9.22 -19.96
N LYS A 217 -5.40 8.94 -20.87
CA LYS A 217 -6.46 9.89 -21.21
C LYS A 217 -7.35 10.17 -20.01
N ARG A 218 -7.42 11.46 -19.64
CA ARG A 218 -8.29 11.91 -18.54
C ARG A 218 -9.75 11.83 -18.99
N CYS A 219 -10.61 11.40 -18.10
CA CYS A 219 -12.05 11.29 -18.31
C CYS A 219 -12.71 12.33 -17.36
N ASP A 220 -13.14 13.45 -17.91
CA ASP A 220 -13.85 14.50 -17.20
C ASP A 220 -15.36 14.26 -17.21
#